data_dc189e16f5550ba6e25bfdc38641fcc1
#
_entry.id   dc189e16f5550ba6e25bfdc38641fcc1
#
_cell.length_a   1.000
_cell.length_b   1.000
_cell.length_c   1.000
_cell.angle_alpha   90.00
_cell.angle_beta   90.00
_cell.angle_gamma   90.00
#
_symmetry.space_group_name_H-M   'P 1'
#
loop_
_entity.id
_entity.type
_entity.pdbx_description
1 polymer ?
#
loop_
_entity_poly.entity_id
_entity_poly.type
_entity_poly.pdbx_seq_one_letter_code
_entity_poly.pdbx_strand_id
1 'polypeptide(L)'
;MTLTTNYLSFTEGENDFAQQYLPELYEQEVERYGNRTIAGFLRMVGAEMPMTSDQVVWSEQNRLHVAYETCEVIDDTTIRVNIDPDFTVGPPVGAVGSKECAIKVNNTLVVYGNGTTGAGIGKSMKVLVTAAPTNYQGGSAGVPRTCDVTVAPYTASGLTTSAGPEAGEFDGSGSSGGLNSAVAVFVYGSEWVKGSNTDALASIEPDFTQYSNSPIIIRDKFEINGSDTAQIGWVEVATEDGTSGYLWYLKSESETRLRFEDYMEMAMVEGELAATNSAVAGIALNNANYTGNKGTQGLFAAIQDRGHEFQNFAGTGGGNAALEDFDTILAQLDFEGAIEENMLFCNRSLALAIDNMLANVNGSAQAGPSNGASYGLFENDASMALNFGFDGFRRGSYDFYKTDWKYLNDASTRGLAKDIEGVLVPAGTSTVYDQMLGTNIRRPFLHVRYRASEADDRRLKSWVTGSVGGAYTSSLDAMEVHFLSERCLVTQAANNFMLFTT
;
A
#
# COMPACT_ATOMS: atom_id res chain seq x y z
N MET A 1 -69.94 48.42 -10.28
CA MET A 1 -68.49 48.21 -10.53
C MET A 1 -68.20 48.99 -11.81
N THR A 2 -67.46 50.09 -11.70
CA THR A 2 -67.01 50.89 -12.85
C THR A 2 -65.78 50.16 -13.47
N LEU A 3 -65.95 49.79 -14.73
CA LEU A 3 -64.85 49.23 -15.54
C LEU A 3 -63.86 50.38 -15.80
N THR A 4 -62.65 50.24 -15.22
CA THR A 4 -61.52 51.12 -15.51
C THR A 4 -60.64 50.45 -16.56
N THR A 5 -60.15 51.20 -17.53
CA THR A 5 -59.21 50.76 -18.54
C THR A 5 -57.88 50.48 -17.86
N ASN A 6 -57.38 49.25 -17.97
CA ASN A 6 -56.17 48.78 -17.34
C ASN A 6 -55.12 48.45 -18.43
N TYR A 7 -54.48 49.49 -18.97
CA TYR A 7 -53.37 49.33 -19.92
C TYR A 7 -52.08 49.73 -19.26
N LEU A 8 -51.06 48.87 -19.33
CA LEU A 8 -49.73 49.16 -18.93
C LEU A 8 -48.95 49.83 -20.08
N SER A 9 -48.25 50.90 -19.79
CA SER A 9 -47.35 51.56 -20.75
C SER A 9 -46.06 50.75 -20.93
N PHE A 10 -45.65 50.60 -22.20
CA PHE A 10 -44.38 49.95 -22.58
C PHE A 10 -43.15 50.80 -22.29
N THR A 11 -43.22 51.81 -21.50
CA THR A 11 -42.05 52.59 -21.08
C THR A 11 -41.38 52.00 -19.88
N GLU A 12 -40.04 51.94 -19.98
CA GLU A 12 -39.07 51.55 -18.98
C GLU A 12 -39.49 51.85 -17.52
N GLY A 13 -39.70 50.84 -16.74
CA GLY A 13 -39.98 51.00 -15.30
C GLY A 13 -40.66 49.76 -14.72
N GLU A 14 -40.72 49.67 -13.43
CA GLU A 14 -41.04 48.60 -12.49
C GLU A 14 -42.29 47.71 -12.77
N ASN A 15 -42.97 47.86 -13.93
CA ASN A 15 -44.16 47.10 -14.30
C ASN A 15 -44.00 46.38 -15.65
N ASP A 16 -42.84 45.82 -15.91
CA ASP A 16 -42.60 45.06 -17.13
C ASP A 16 -43.41 43.74 -17.08
N PHE A 17 -44.33 43.60 -18.04
CA PHE A 17 -45.16 42.40 -18.22
C PHE A 17 -44.29 41.14 -18.46
N ALA A 18 -43.04 41.31 -18.89
CA ALA A 18 -42.07 40.26 -19.09
C ALA A 18 -41.72 39.51 -17.79
N GLN A 19 -41.83 40.14 -16.60
CA GLN A 19 -41.61 39.49 -15.31
C GLN A 19 -42.75 38.52 -14.92
N GLN A 20 -43.83 38.47 -15.65
CA GLN A 20 -44.95 37.54 -15.42
C GLN A 20 -44.79 36.22 -16.17
N TYR A 21 -43.79 36.11 -17.05
CA TYR A 21 -43.50 34.87 -17.73
C TYR A 21 -42.53 34.04 -16.86
N LEU A 22 -42.74 32.73 -16.86
CA LEU A 22 -41.81 31.79 -16.25
C LEU A 22 -40.45 31.90 -16.93
N PRO A 23 -39.35 31.94 -16.17
CA PRO A 23 -38.05 31.91 -16.79
C PRO A 23 -37.89 30.63 -17.61
N GLU A 24 -37.11 30.70 -18.68
CA GLU A 24 -36.72 29.51 -19.42
C GLU A 24 -35.88 28.61 -18.52
N LEU A 25 -36.40 27.42 -18.23
CA LEU A 25 -35.76 26.43 -17.38
C LEU A 25 -35.13 25.34 -18.26
N TYR A 26 -33.88 25.07 -18.03
CA TYR A 26 -33.23 23.90 -18.62
C TYR A 26 -33.77 22.63 -17.94
N GLU A 27 -34.23 21.67 -18.72
CA GLU A 27 -34.82 20.43 -18.22
C GLU A 27 -33.80 19.49 -17.65
N GLN A 28 -32.53 19.59 -18.12
CA GLN A 28 -31.43 18.71 -17.64
C GLN A 28 -30.46 19.47 -16.76
N GLU A 29 -30.05 18.82 -15.69
CA GLU A 29 -28.96 19.28 -14.82
C GLU A 29 -27.62 19.07 -15.50
N VAL A 30 -26.78 20.10 -15.53
CA VAL A 30 -25.43 20.01 -16.06
C VAL A 30 -24.47 19.43 -15.02
N GLU A 31 -23.84 18.32 -15.34
CA GLU A 31 -22.81 17.69 -14.53
C GLU A 31 -21.50 18.48 -14.66
N ARG A 32 -21.13 19.23 -13.60
CA ARG A 32 -19.98 20.16 -13.64
C ARG A 32 -18.63 19.45 -13.48
N TYR A 33 -18.61 18.30 -12.86
CA TYR A 33 -17.38 17.64 -12.42
C TYR A 33 -17.08 16.35 -13.18
N GLY A 34 -17.83 16.04 -14.22
CA GLY A 34 -17.64 14.85 -15.04
C GLY A 34 -17.89 13.57 -14.24
N ASN A 35 -17.11 12.53 -14.49
CA ASN A 35 -17.23 11.28 -13.76
C ASN A 35 -16.98 11.48 -12.27
N ARG A 36 -17.96 11.22 -11.42
CA ARG A 36 -17.95 11.47 -9.98
C ARG A 36 -17.38 10.30 -9.18
N THR A 37 -17.43 9.08 -9.70
CA THR A 37 -16.99 7.89 -8.96
C THR A 37 -15.49 7.70 -9.00
N ILE A 38 -14.92 7.26 -7.88
CA ILE A 38 -13.53 6.82 -7.72
C ILE A 38 -13.43 5.32 -7.59
N ALA A 39 -14.59 4.63 -7.45
CA ALA A 39 -14.65 3.19 -7.33
C ALA A 39 -14.10 2.50 -8.59
N GLY A 40 -13.33 1.43 -8.38
CA GLY A 40 -12.76 0.64 -9.48
C GLY A 40 -11.28 0.35 -9.35
N PHE A 41 -10.54 1.06 -8.48
CA PHE A 41 -9.13 0.79 -8.23
C PHE A 41 -8.91 -0.65 -7.75
N LEU A 42 -9.61 -1.06 -6.69
CA LEU A 42 -9.51 -2.41 -6.15
C LEU A 42 -10.05 -3.49 -7.09
N ARG A 43 -11.00 -3.15 -7.96
CA ARG A 43 -11.46 -4.08 -9.02
C ARG A 43 -10.41 -4.29 -10.09
N MET A 44 -9.58 -3.29 -10.35
CA MET A 44 -8.53 -3.36 -11.37
C MET A 44 -7.31 -4.13 -10.88
N VAL A 45 -6.87 -3.89 -9.65
CA VAL A 45 -5.62 -4.48 -9.10
C VAL A 45 -5.84 -5.66 -8.19
N GLY A 46 -7.03 -5.82 -7.64
CA GLY A 46 -7.38 -6.85 -6.68
C GLY A 46 -8.43 -7.84 -7.18
N ALA A 47 -8.79 -8.76 -6.32
CA ALA A 47 -9.89 -9.68 -6.49
C ALA A 47 -10.73 -9.69 -5.22
N GLU A 48 -11.99 -10.06 -5.33
CA GLU A 48 -12.88 -10.20 -4.18
C GLU A 48 -13.09 -11.69 -3.85
N MET A 49 -13.01 -12.03 -2.56
CA MET A 49 -13.25 -13.40 -2.07
C MET A 49 -14.14 -13.39 -0.84
N PRO A 50 -15.05 -14.37 -0.72
CA PRO A 50 -15.86 -14.52 0.49
C PRO A 50 -15.03 -14.98 1.68
N MET A 51 -15.47 -14.63 2.88
CA MET A 51 -14.98 -15.13 4.16
C MET A 51 -16.13 -15.30 5.15
N THR A 52 -15.95 -16.19 6.11
CA THR A 52 -16.92 -16.45 7.19
C THR A 52 -16.41 -16.02 8.57
N SER A 53 -15.12 -15.75 8.72
CA SER A 53 -14.47 -15.41 9.99
C SER A 53 -14.47 -13.92 10.29
N ASP A 54 -14.36 -13.53 11.55
CA ASP A 54 -14.17 -12.15 12.02
C ASP A 54 -12.74 -11.63 11.89
N GLN A 55 -11.83 -12.48 11.47
CA GLN A 55 -10.44 -12.15 11.26
C GLN A 55 -9.90 -12.98 10.10
N VAL A 56 -9.14 -12.33 9.24
CA VAL A 56 -8.34 -12.98 8.21
C VAL A 56 -6.89 -13.03 8.70
N VAL A 57 -6.29 -14.20 8.67
CA VAL A 57 -4.88 -14.41 9.04
C VAL A 57 -4.18 -15.04 7.86
N TRP A 58 -3.01 -14.55 7.53
CA TRP A 58 -2.13 -15.15 6.52
C TRP A 58 -0.70 -15.17 7.03
N SER A 59 0.10 -16.05 6.46
CA SER A 59 1.52 -16.14 6.77
C SER A 59 2.35 -15.82 5.54
N GLU A 60 3.47 -15.16 5.76
CA GLU A 60 4.43 -14.84 4.72
C GLU A 60 5.75 -15.54 5.06
N GLN A 61 6.36 -16.14 4.05
CA GLN A 61 7.65 -16.80 4.20
C GLN A 61 8.76 -15.78 4.09
N ASN A 62 9.68 -15.78 5.04
CA ASN A 62 10.90 -14.99 4.99
C ASN A 62 11.89 -15.52 3.95
N ARG A 63 13.02 -14.81 3.77
CA ARG A 63 14.08 -15.16 2.83
C ARG A 63 14.62 -16.56 3.12
N LEU A 64 14.92 -17.31 2.05
CA LEU A 64 15.48 -18.66 2.16
C LEU A 64 16.89 -18.67 2.77
N HIS A 65 17.70 -17.67 2.41
CA HIS A 65 19.10 -17.60 2.82
C HIS A 65 19.24 -16.85 4.14
N VAL A 66 20.15 -17.35 5.00
CA VAL A 66 20.46 -16.74 6.30
C VAL A 66 21.40 -15.56 6.06
N ALA A 67 20.90 -14.37 6.31
CA ALA A 67 21.65 -13.11 6.25
C ALA A 67 21.23 -12.20 7.41
N TYR A 68 22.18 -11.44 7.94
CA TYR A 68 21.95 -10.43 8.97
C TYR A 68 22.63 -9.13 8.54
N GLU A 69 21.85 -8.08 8.42
CA GLU A 69 22.32 -6.79 7.90
C GLU A 69 22.93 -5.91 8.97
N THR A 70 22.48 -6.07 10.22
CA THR A 70 22.91 -5.25 11.35
C THR A 70 23.78 -6.08 12.28
N CYS A 71 25.05 -6.13 11.96
CA CYS A 71 26.05 -6.84 12.75
C CYS A 71 27.20 -5.91 13.11
N GLU A 72 28.02 -6.35 14.03
CA GLU A 72 29.11 -5.59 14.57
C GLU A 72 30.30 -6.48 14.86
N VAL A 73 31.51 -6.02 14.49
CA VAL A 73 32.75 -6.71 14.83
C VAL A 73 33.22 -6.27 16.23
N ILE A 74 33.33 -7.23 17.16
CA ILE A 74 33.76 -6.99 18.55
C ILE A 74 35.25 -7.09 18.66
N ASP A 75 35.83 -8.15 18.10
CA ASP A 75 37.23 -8.44 18.10
C ASP A 75 37.65 -9.23 16.85
N ASP A 76 38.90 -9.67 16.79
CA ASP A 76 39.48 -10.41 15.65
C ASP A 76 38.75 -11.71 15.30
N THR A 77 37.94 -12.23 16.19
CA THR A 77 37.32 -13.56 16.12
C THR A 77 35.85 -13.54 16.46
N THR A 78 35.28 -12.41 16.84
CA THR A 78 33.90 -12.33 17.35
C THR A 78 33.08 -11.28 16.58
N ILE A 79 31.97 -11.73 16.10
CA ILE A 79 30.96 -10.87 15.44
C ILE A 79 29.70 -10.90 16.28
N ARG A 80 29.20 -9.73 16.67
CA ARG A 80 27.90 -9.57 17.30
C ARG A 80 26.83 -9.42 16.22
N VAL A 81 25.88 -10.34 16.23
CA VAL A 81 24.77 -10.38 15.27
C VAL A 81 23.53 -9.85 15.95
N ASN A 82 22.86 -8.91 15.31
CA ASN A 82 21.52 -8.47 15.70
C ASN A 82 20.50 -9.43 15.07
N ILE A 83 19.84 -10.22 15.90
CA ILE A 83 18.90 -11.27 15.46
C ILE A 83 17.54 -10.67 15.10
N ASP A 84 17.16 -9.57 15.75
CA ASP A 84 15.85 -8.94 15.60
C ASP A 84 16.02 -7.41 15.55
N PRO A 85 16.34 -6.85 14.37
CA PRO A 85 16.53 -5.41 14.23
C PRO A 85 15.23 -4.62 14.46
N ASP A 86 14.07 -5.19 14.12
CA ASP A 86 12.75 -4.59 14.30
C ASP A 86 12.10 -4.93 15.64
N PHE A 87 12.89 -5.03 16.66
CA PHE A 87 12.53 -5.55 17.97
C PHE A 87 11.14 -5.15 18.47
N THR A 88 10.22 -6.10 18.43
CA THR A 88 8.98 -6.08 19.21
C THR A 88 9.14 -6.93 20.45
N VAL A 89 8.55 -6.51 21.57
CA VAL A 89 8.65 -7.21 22.88
C VAL A 89 8.32 -8.69 22.70
N GLY A 90 9.37 -9.52 22.66
CA GLY A 90 9.24 -10.97 22.55
C GLY A 90 9.57 -11.67 23.86
N PRO A 91 9.37 -12.98 23.97
CA PRO A 91 9.74 -13.74 25.15
C PRO A 91 11.24 -13.63 25.45
N PRO A 92 11.68 -13.69 26.72
CA PRO A 92 13.09 -13.58 27.08
C PRO A 92 13.93 -14.68 26.40
N VAL A 93 15.21 -14.42 26.24
CA VAL A 93 16.16 -15.36 25.63
C VAL A 93 16.09 -16.74 26.33
N GLY A 94 16.00 -17.79 25.52
CA GLY A 94 15.85 -19.18 26.02
C GLY A 94 14.43 -19.60 26.39
N ALA A 95 13.44 -18.72 26.32
CA ALA A 95 12.04 -19.10 26.45
C ALA A 95 11.49 -19.67 25.14
N VAL A 96 10.43 -20.47 25.23
CA VAL A 96 9.75 -21.01 24.05
C VAL A 96 9.26 -19.85 23.18
N GLY A 97 9.61 -19.88 21.88
CA GLY A 97 9.29 -18.82 20.90
C GLY A 97 10.28 -17.66 20.89
N SER A 98 11.42 -17.74 21.59
CA SER A 98 12.50 -16.76 21.42
C SER A 98 13.22 -17.00 20.09
N LYS A 99 13.48 -15.93 19.33
CA LYS A 99 14.29 -16.03 18.12
C LYS A 99 15.74 -16.35 18.51
N GLU A 100 16.31 -17.37 17.89
CA GLU A 100 17.71 -17.75 18.03
C GLU A 100 18.47 -17.48 16.73
N CYS A 101 19.78 -17.32 16.84
CA CYS A 101 20.63 -17.11 15.68
C CYS A 101 20.63 -18.36 14.79
N ALA A 102 20.34 -18.18 13.50
CA ALA A 102 20.32 -19.28 12.53
C ALA A 102 21.71 -19.68 12.03
N ILE A 103 22.77 -18.96 12.41
CA ILE A 103 24.16 -19.29 12.09
C ILE A 103 24.58 -20.49 12.93
N LYS A 104 25.17 -21.51 12.29
CA LYS A 104 25.60 -22.75 12.94
C LYS A 104 27.11 -22.93 12.86
N VAL A 105 27.64 -23.80 13.70
CA VAL A 105 29.05 -24.23 13.63
C VAL A 105 29.35 -24.81 12.26
N ASN A 106 30.53 -24.56 11.75
CA ASN A 106 30.98 -24.92 10.40
C ASN A 106 30.28 -24.22 9.26
N ASN A 107 29.40 -23.24 9.52
CA ASN A 107 28.95 -22.36 8.47
C ASN A 107 30.08 -21.47 7.97
N THR A 108 30.10 -21.23 6.68
CA THR A 108 31.00 -20.27 6.04
C THR A 108 30.25 -18.97 5.79
N LEU A 109 30.81 -17.87 6.28
CA LEU A 109 30.18 -16.55 6.20
C LEU A 109 31.02 -15.63 5.33
N VAL A 110 30.32 -14.73 4.64
CA VAL A 110 30.92 -13.51 4.11
C VAL A 110 30.54 -12.38 5.06
N VAL A 111 31.55 -11.68 5.55
CA VAL A 111 31.42 -10.45 6.34
C VAL A 111 31.66 -9.29 5.40
N TYR A 112 30.74 -8.33 5.34
CA TYR A 112 30.79 -7.18 4.45
C TYR A 112 30.56 -5.89 5.24
N GLY A 113 31.43 -4.91 5.06
CA GLY A 113 31.31 -3.59 5.69
C GLY A 113 30.24 -2.74 5.01
N ASN A 114 29.10 -2.55 5.67
CA ASN A 114 27.95 -1.81 5.18
C ASN A 114 27.75 -0.44 5.85
N GLY A 115 28.65 -0.02 6.73
CA GLY A 115 28.59 1.30 7.37
C GLY A 115 28.77 2.45 6.39
N THR A 116 28.24 3.62 6.75
CA THR A 116 28.43 4.87 5.98
C THR A 116 29.74 5.59 6.30
N THR A 117 30.33 5.31 7.45
CA THR A 117 31.59 5.89 7.92
C THR A 117 32.41 4.84 8.68
N GLY A 118 33.71 4.76 8.42
CA GLY A 118 34.62 3.87 9.13
C GLY A 118 35.47 3.02 8.21
N ALA A 119 36.38 2.25 8.81
CA ALA A 119 37.21 1.30 8.09
C ALA A 119 36.35 0.08 7.64
N GLY A 120 36.66 -0.47 6.47
CA GLY A 120 36.00 -1.66 5.95
C GLY A 120 34.76 -1.42 5.09
N ILE A 121 34.38 -0.17 4.82
CA ILE A 121 33.27 0.14 3.90
C ILE A 121 33.59 -0.43 2.51
N GLY A 122 32.62 -1.20 1.97
CA GLY A 122 32.75 -1.81 0.66
C GLY A 122 33.76 -2.97 0.56
N LYS A 123 34.32 -3.41 1.69
CA LYS A 123 35.23 -4.56 1.75
C LYS A 123 34.51 -5.80 2.23
N SER A 124 35.00 -6.96 1.84
CA SER A 124 34.45 -8.25 2.26
C SER A 124 35.54 -9.22 2.72
N MET A 125 35.22 -10.01 3.73
CA MET A 125 36.11 -11.07 4.26
C MET A 125 35.29 -12.35 4.41
N LYS A 126 35.94 -13.49 4.17
CA LYS A 126 35.32 -14.80 4.34
C LYS A 126 35.84 -15.43 5.66
N VAL A 127 34.90 -15.98 6.43
CA VAL A 127 35.17 -16.55 7.73
C VAL A 127 34.46 -17.88 7.93
N LEU A 128 35.01 -18.74 8.76
CA LEU A 128 34.41 -20.00 9.20
C LEU A 128 33.91 -19.84 10.63
N VAL A 129 32.69 -20.28 10.91
CA VAL A 129 32.15 -20.31 12.28
C VAL A 129 32.73 -21.47 13.06
N THR A 130 33.40 -21.19 14.18
CA THR A 130 34.12 -22.18 14.97
C THR A 130 33.36 -22.66 16.19
N ALA A 131 32.42 -21.86 16.70
CA ALA A 131 31.63 -22.21 17.88
C ALA A 131 30.17 -21.83 17.69
N ALA A 132 29.26 -22.48 18.41
CA ALA A 132 27.85 -22.13 18.45
C ALA A 132 27.69 -20.69 18.97
N PRO A 133 26.66 -19.94 18.48
CA PRO A 133 26.38 -18.62 19.00
C PRO A 133 26.16 -18.60 20.50
N THR A 134 26.73 -17.62 21.16
CA THR A 134 26.73 -17.46 22.62
C THR A 134 26.33 -16.05 23.01
N ASN A 135 26.30 -15.76 24.30
CA ASN A 135 26.12 -14.42 24.85
C ASN A 135 24.84 -13.72 24.31
N TYR A 136 23.72 -14.44 24.29
CA TYR A 136 22.46 -13.86 23.90
C TYR A 136 22.06 -12.73 24.87
N GLN A 137 21.89 -11.52 24.35
CA GLN A 137 21.54 -10.31 25.10
C GLN A 137 20.35 -9.63 24.52
N GLY A 138 19.76 -8.68 25.27
CA GLY A 138 18.64 -7.89 24.81
C GLY A 138 17.29 -8.61 24.95
N GLY A 139 16.33 -8.19 24.15
CA GLY A 139 14.98 -8.76 24.22
C GLY A 139 14.07 -8.08 25.25
N SER A 140 14.42 -6.89 25.74
CA SER A 140 13.52 -6.00 26.48
C SER A 140 13.19 -4.77 25.64
N ALA A 141 12.08 -4.11 25.96
CA ALA A 141 11.59 -2.99 25.17
C ALA A 141 12.69 -1.97 24.82
N GLY A 142 12.93 -1.77 23.53
CA GLY A 142 13.95 -0.85 23.02
C GLY A 142 15.38 -1.37 22.97
N VAL A 143 15.62 -2.64 23.33
CA VAL A 143 16.95 -3.25 23.26
C VAL A 143 16.92 -4.43 22.30
N PRO A 144 17.51 -4.32 21.10
CA PRO A 144 17.51 -5.40 20.12
C PRO A 144 18.14 -6.68 20.67
N ARG A 145 17.72 -7.80 20.13
CA ARG A 145 18.25 -9.11 20.50
C ARG A 145 19.53 -9.37 19.76
N THR A 146 20.60 -9.64 20.49
CA THR A 146 21.92 -9.89 19.92
C THR A 146 22.52 -11.21 20.41
N CYS A 147 23.44 -11.79 19.65
CA CYS A 147 24.30 -12.88 20.05
C CYS A 147 25.70 -12.68 19.50
N ASP A 148 26.68 -13.32 20.13
CA ASP A 148 28.08 -13.31 19.72
C ASP A 148 28.39 -14.61 18.96
N VAL A 149 28.89 -14.49 17.73
CA VAL A 149 29.31 -15.60 16.86
C VAL A 149 30.81 -15.60 16.77
N THR A 150 31.44 -16.73 17.17
CA THR A 150 32.90 -16.89 17.11
C THR A 150 33.28 -17.42 15.72
N VAL A 151 34.20 -16.73 15.07
CA VAL A 151 34.63 -17.01 13.69
C VAL A 151 36.13 -17.08 13.56
N ALA A 152 36.62 -17.78 12.54
CA ALA A 152 38.02 -17.81 12.15
C ALA A 152 38.14 -17.32 10.70
N PRO A 153 38.84 -16.21 10.44
CA PRO A 153 39.06 -15.73 9.06
C PRO A 153 39.92 -16.72 8.27
N TYR A 154 39.66 -16.86 6.98
CA TYR A 154 40.50 -17.65 6.06
C TYR A 154 41.79 -16.93 5.70
N THR A 155 41.91 -15.67 5.97
CA THR A 155 43.12 -14.87 5.80
C THR A 155 44.00 -14.96 7.05
N ALA A 156 45.28 -14.69 6.93
CA ALA A 156 46.22 -14.69 8.08
C ALA A 156 45.94 -13.53 9.06
N SER A 157 45.12 -12.57 8.69
CA SER A 157 44.72 -11.41 9.48
C SER A 157 43.42 -11.68 10.22
N GLY A 158 43.24 -11.19 11.45
CA GLY A 158 41.97 -11.15 12.14
C GLY A 158 40.98 -10.13 11.49
N LEU A 159 39.79 -10.05 12.02
CA LEU A 159 38.78 -9.08 11.52
C LEU A 159 39.24 -7.63 11.77
N THR A 160 39.93 -7.37 12.85
CA THR A 160 40.37 -6.04 13.31
C THR A 160 41.88 -5.83 13.28
N THR A 161 42.70 -6.88 13.09
CA THR A 161 44.14 -6.78 13.25
C THR A 161 44.83 -6.02 12.12
N SER A 162 45.74 -5.15 12.51
CA SER A 162 46.46 -4.18 11.68
C SER A 162 47.72 -4.70 10.99
N ALA A 163 47.91 -6.01 10.78
CA ALA A 163 49.21 -6.57 10.33
C ALA A 163 49.07 -7.36 9.00
N GLY A 164 49.36 -6.73 7.89
CA GLY A 164 49.42 -7.37 6.58
C GLY A 164 48.74 -6.57 5.47
N PRO A 165 48.84 -6.95 4.19
CA PRO A 165 48.23 -6.20 3.07
C PRO A 165 46.70 -6.23 3.06
N GLU A 166 46.07 -7.06 3.88
CA GLU A 166 44.60 -7.17 4.04
C GLU A 166 44.20 -6.97 5.51
N ALA A 167 45.02 -6.35 6.29
CA ALA A 167 44.88 -6.21 7.73
C ALA A 167 43.89 -5.13 8.11
N GLY A 168 43.11 -5.37 9.15
CA GLY A 168 42.34 -4.39 9.88
C GLY A 168 41.19 -3.76 9.06
N GLU A 169 40.56 -4.52 8.19
CA GLU A 169 39.54 -3.98 7.30
C GLU A 169 38.30 -3.50 8.04
N PHE A 170 38.00 -4.07 9.20
CA PHE A 170 36.86 -3.73 10.03
C PHE A 170 37.25 -3.08 11.36
N ASP A 171 38.47 -2.53 11.45
CA ASP A 171 38.90 -1.81 12.64
C ASP A 171 38.15 -0.49 12.78
N GLY A 172 37.19 -0.51 13.64
CA GLY A 172 36.49 0.67 14.10
C GLY A 172 37.18 1.35 15.26
N SER A 173 38.47 1.67 15.17
CA SER A 173 39.17 2.45 16.20
C SER A 173 38.71 3.91 16.26
N GLY A 174 37.42 4.11 16.38
CA GLY A 174 36.75 5.37 16.65
C GLY A 174 36.50 5.48 18.14
N SER A 175 37.43 6.15 18.83
CA SER A 175 37.24 6.87 20.10
C SER A 175 35.91 6.66 20.84
N SER A 176 36.02 6.10 22.05
CA SER A 176 34.99 6.12 23.10
C SER A 176 33.86 5.09 22.99
N GLY A 177 34.12 3.83 23.32
CA GLY A 177 33.09 2.93 23.90
C GLY A 177 31.84 2.65 23.09
N GLY A 178 31.80 3.00 21.82
CA GLY A 178 30.73 2.77 20.88
C GLY A 178 31.20 1.79 19.83
N LEU A 179 30.38 0.89 19.58
CA LEU A 179 30.35 -0.24 18.70
C LEU A 179 30.96 0.05 17.32
N ASN A 180 31.83 -0.84 16.94
CA ASN A 180 32.76 -0.71 15.84
C ASN A 180 32.13 -1.21 14.56
N SER A 181 32.51 -0.69 13.46
CA SER A 181 32.15 -1.05 12.08
C SER A 181 30.87 -1.86 11.88
N ALA A 182 29.81 -1.19 11.46
CA ALA A 182 28.61 -1.86 10.99
C ALA A 182 28.97 -2.81 9.84
N VAL A 183 28.66 -4.07 9.99
CA VAL A 183 28.88 -5.10 8.99
C VAL A 183 27.60 -5.89 8.75
N ALA A 184 27.46 -6.40 7.54
CA ALA A 184 26.47 -7.41 7.20
C ALA A 184 27.14 -8.75 7.04
N VAL A 185 26.44 -9.81 7.43
CA VAL A 185 26.92 -11.17 7.28
C VAL A 185 25.89 -12.04 6.55
N PHE A 186 26.34 -12.91 5.67
CA PHE A 186 25.49 -13.93 5.10
C PHE A 186 26.20 -15.28 5.01
N VAL A 187 25.42 -16.34 5.15
CA VAL A 187 25.89 -17.71 5.05
C VAL A 187 25.93 -18.11 3.58
N TYR A 188 27.11 -18.44 3.04
CA TYR A 188 27.22 -18.92 1.66
C TYR A 188 27.44 -20.43 1.55
N GLY A 189 27.63 -21.13 2.68
CA GLY A 189 27.79 -22.57 2.69
C GLY A 189 28.24 -23.11 4.04
N SER A 190 28.80 -24.29 4.04
CA SER A 190 29.40 -24.92 5.20
C SER A 190 30.64 -25.71 4.80
N GLU A 191 31.65 -25.79 5.70
CA GLU A 191 32.89 -26.53 5.49
C GLU A 191 33.09 -27.54 6.61
N TRP A 192 33.42 -28.77 6.21
CA TRP A 192 33.61 -29.87 7.12
C TRP A 192 34.98 -30.55 6.87
N VAL A 193 35.61 -30.95 7.93
CA VAL A 193 36.87 -31.66 7.85
C VAL A 193 36.63 -33.11 7.39
N LYS A 194 37.53 -33.64 6.60
CA LYS A 194 37.47 -35.01 6.10
C LYS A 194 37.35 -36.02 7.26
N GLY A 195 36.30 -36.82 7.28
CA GLY A 195 36.02 -37.79 8.35
C GLY A 195 35.23 -37.23 9.55
N SER A 196 34.79 -35.96 9.51
CA SER A 196 33.91 -35.41 10.55
C SER A 196 32.50 -35.97 10.43
N ASN A 197 31.75 -35.98 11.55
CA ASN A 197 30.34 -36.31 11.59
C ASN A 197 29.50 -35.04 11.79
N THR A 198 28.20 -35.16 11.59
CA THR A 198 27.22 -34.05 11.70
C THR A 198 26.40 -34.12 12.99
N ASP A 199 26.80 -34.94 13.96
CA ASP A 199 26.02 -35.19 15.19
C ASP A 199 25.78 -33.95 16.05
N ALA A 200 26.68 -32.96 15.96
CA ALA A 200 26.57 -31.70 16.68
C ALA A 200 25.83 -30.58 15.86
N LEU A 201 25.39 -30.88 14.65
CA LEU A 201 24.75 -29.88 13.82
C LEU A 201 23.27 -29.73 14.23
N ALA A 202 22.91 -28.56 14.71
CA ALA A 202 21.51 -28.23 14.95
C ALA A 202 20.75 -27.95 13.63
N SER A 203 19.50 -28.39 13.52
CA SER A 203 18.63 -28.03 12.39
C SER A 203 18.23 -26.55 12.44
N ILE A 204 17.86 -26.01 11.27
CA ILE A 204 17.22 -24.70 11.16
C ILE A 204 15.75 -24.98 10.82
N GLU A 205 14.85 -24.40 11.59
CA GLU A 205 13.42 -24.47 11.34
C GLU A 205 12.96 -23.12 10.79
N PRO A 206 12.11 -23.11 9.73
CA PRO A 206 11.54 -21.87 9.23
C PRO A 206 10.57 -21.26 10.25
N ASP A 207 10.69 -19.98 10.49
CA ASP A 207 9.74 -19.21 11.29
C ASP A 207 8.62 -18.66 10.39
N PHE A 208 7.40 -18.61 10.92
CA PHE A 208 6.23 -18.08 10.22
C PHE A 208 5.94 -16.67 10.72
N THR A 209 6.08 -15.70 9.84
CA THR A 209 5.56 -14.37 10.11
C THR A 209 4.07 -14.33 9.77
N GLN A 210 3.23 -14.08 10.76
CA GLN A 210 1.78 -14.04 10.61
C GLN A 210 1.28 -12.62 10.66
N TYR A 211 0.45 -12.27 9.71
CA TYR A 211 -0.29 -11.01 9.65
C TYR A 211 -1.78 -11.27 9.71
N SER A 212 -2.51 -10.30 10.20
CA SER A 212 -3.96 -10.42 10.31
C SER A 212 -4.66 -9.09 10.04
N ASN A 213 -5.88 -9.17 9.53
CA ASN A 213 -6.75 -8.03 9.38
C ASN A 213 -8.19 -8.38 9.79
N SER A 214 -8.96 -7.38 10.19
CA SER A 214 -10.36 -7.54 10.63
C SER A 214 -11.30 -6.80 9.69
N PRO A 215 -12.47 -7.37 9.36
CA PRO A 215 -13.47 -6.70 8.56
C PRO A 215 -14.15 -5.57 9.32
N ILE A 216 -14.53 -4.53 8.59
CA ILE A 216 -15.37 -3.45 9.07
C ILE A 216 -16.73 -3.49 8.40
N ILE A 217 -17.73 -2.98 9.11
CA ILE A 217 -19.11 -2.83 8.60
C ILE A 217 -19.28 -1.37 8.17
N ILE A 218 -19.55 -1.18 6.89
CA ILE A 218 -19.84 0.12 6.30
C ILE A 218 -21.33 0.17 6.01
N ARG A 219 -21.99 1.27 6.39
CA ARG A 219 -23.43 1.48 6.18
C ARG A 219 -23.69 2.89 5.72
N ASP A 220 -24.69 3.00 4.85
CA ASP A 220 -25.32 4.28 4.49
C ASP A 220 -26.82 4.07 4.32
N LYS A 221 -27.60 5.14 4.39
CA LYS A 221 -29.04 5.10 4.10
C LYS A 221 -29.47 6.34 3.33
N PHE A 222 -30.44 6.14 2.50
CA PHE A 222 -31.23 7.20 1.87
C PHE A 222 -32.63 7.16 2.43
N GLU A 223 -33.20 8.32 2.80
CA GLU A 223 -34.55 8.45 3.35
C GLU A 223 -35.31 9.53 2.62
N ILE A 224 -36.55 9.24 2.23
CA ILE A 224 -37.47 10.19 1.63
C ILE A 224 -38.84 10.03 2.25
N ASN A 225 -39.53 11.15 2.54
CA ASN A 225 -40.88 11.17 3.08
C ASN A 225 -41.90 10.77 2.01
N GLY A 226 -43.00 10.17 2.44
CA GLY A 226 -44.09 9.76 1.56
C GLY A 226 -44.71 10.93 0.78
N SER A 227 -44.82 12.09 1.41
CA SER A 227 -45.33 13.30 0.76
C SER A 227 -44.41 13.79 -0.36
N ASP A 228 -43.10 13.76 -0.16
CA ASP A 228 -42.11 14.18 -1.16
C ASP A 228 -42.06 13.22 -2.35
N THR A 229 -42.25 11.93 -2.08
CA THR A 229 -42.34 10.91 -3.14
C THR A 229 -43.53 11.13 -4.09
N ALA A 230 -44.61 11.73 -3.61
CA ALA A 230 -45.79 12.03 -4.40
C ALA A 230 -45.66 13.33 -5.19
N GLN A 231 -44.62 14.14 -4.99
CA GLN A 231 -44.39 15.39 -5.72
C GLN A 231 -43.76 15.13 -7.10
N ILE A 232 -44.23 15.85 -8.10
CA ILE A 232 -43.62 15.81 -9.43
C ILE A 232 -42.59 16.93 -9.52
N GLY A 233 -41.31 16.58 -9.72
CA GLY A 233 -40.27 17.54 -10.00
C GLY A 233 -40.37 18.17 -11.38
N TRP A 234 -39.84 19.39 -11.54
CA TRP A 234 -39.77 20.08 -12.81
C TRP A 234 -38.49 19.81 -13.61
N VAL A 235 -37.51 19.17 -12.98
CA VAL A 235 -36.22 18.80 -13.59
C VAL A 235 -36.25 17.32 -14.00
N GLU A 236 -35.95 17.06 -15.27
CA GLU A 236 -35.76 15.70 -15.74
C GLU A 236 -34.45 15.11 -15.16
N VAL A 237 -34.58 13.98 -14.54
CA VAL A 237 -33.45 13.26 -13.94
C VAL A 237 -33.16 12.03 -14.78
N ALA A 238 -31.92 11.93 -15.29
CA ALA A 238 -31.40 10.73 -15.92
C ALA A 238 -30.49 10.03 -14.94
N THR A 239 -30.77 8.75 -14.68
CA THR A 239 -29.85 7.87 -13.88
C THR A 239 -28.86 7.20 -14.79
N GLU A 240 -27.72 6.77 -14.24
CA GLU A 240 -26.67 6.02 -14.98
C GLU A 240 -27.21 4.78 -15.69
N ASP A 241 -28.25 4.16 -15.15
CA ASP A 241 -28.94 2.99 -15.73
C ASP A 241 -29.86 3.34 -16.90
N GLY A 242 -29.86 4.60 -17.36
CA GLY A 242 -30.66 5.05 -18.50
C GLY A 242 -32.15 5.30 -18.20
N THR A 243 -32.54 5.22 -16.92
CA THR A 243 -33.91 5.57 -16.51
C THR A 243 -34.02 7.09 -16.41
N SER A 244 -34.85 7.69 -17.22
CA SER A 244 -35.12 9.12 -17.16
C SER A 244 -36.55 9.40 -16.63
N GLY A 245 -36.67 10.50 -15.87
CA GLY A 245 -37.97 10.93 -15.34
C GLY A 245 -37.82 12.16 -14.45
N TYR A 246 -38.96 12.78 -14.12
CA TYR A 246 -38.99 13.99 -13.27
C TYR A 246 -38.91 13.69 -11.75
N LEU A 247 -38.38 12.52 -11.36
CA LEU A 247 -38.35 12.05 -9.97
C LEU A 247 -36.99 12.35 -9.34
N TRP A 248 -36.90 13.43 -8.59
CA TRP A 248 -35.70 13.85 -7.87
C TRP A 248 -35.16 12.79 -6.90
N TYR A 249 -36.02 11.97 -6.30
CA TYR A 249 -35.56 10.94 -5.35
C TYR A 249 -34.76 9.83 -6.02
N LEU A 250 -35.03 9.49 -7.30
CA LEU A 250 -34.23 8.49 -8.03
C LEU A 250 -32.78 8.94 -8.17
N LYS A 251 -32.56 10.22 -8.47
CA LYS A 251 -31.25 10.82 -8.54
C LYS A 251 -30.55 10.75 -7.18
N SER A 252 -31.23 11.14 -6.12
CA SER A 252 -30.67 11.15 -4.76
C SER A 252 -30.32 9.73 -4.27
N GLU A 253 -31.13 8.72 -4.61
CA GLU A 253 -30.84 7.32 -4.32
C GLU A 253 -29.61 6.85 -5.10
N SER A 254 -29.53 7.14 -6.39
CA SER A 254 -28.38 6.79 -7.24
C SER A 254 -27.09 7.44 -6.75
N GLU A 255 -27.13 8.74 -6.41
CA GLU A 255 -25.96 9.44 -5.84
C GLU A 255 -25.53 8.85 -4.48
N THR A 256 -26.48 8.45 -3.64
CA THR A 256 -26.16 7.81 -2.35
C THR A 256 -25.49 6.46 -2.56
N ARG A 257 -25.96 5.68 -3.54
CA ARG A 257 -25.34 4.41 -3.90
C ARG A 257 -23.91 4.59 -4.42
N LEU A 258 -23.68 5.52 -5.33
CA LEU A 258 -22.34 5.81 -5.85
C LEU A 258 -21.41 6.26 -4.73
N ARG A 259 -21.87 7.16 -3.86
CA ARG A 259 -21.11 7.62 -2.70
C ARG A 259 -20.79 6.47 -1.74
N PHE A 260 -21.72 5.53 -1.54
CA PHE A 260 -21.48 4.34 -0.74
C PHE A 260 -20.45 3.42 -1.36
N GLU A 261 -20.44 3.23 -2.68
CA GLU A 261 -19.42 2.47 -3.40
C GLU A 261 -18.04 3.13 -3.24
N ASP A 262 -17.96 4.45 -3.35
CA ASP A 262 -16.73 5.21 -3.09
C ASP A 262 -16.26 5.08 -1.63
N TYR A 263 -17.17 5.11 -0.65
CA TYR A 263 -16.82 4.90 0.76
C TYR A 263 -16.27 3.50 1.02
N MET A 264 -16.79 2.48 0.36
CA MET A 264 -16.27 1.12 0.46
C MET A 264 -14.83 1.04 -0.05
N GLU A 265 -14.52 1.72 -1.15
CA GLU A 265 -13.18 1.74 -1.72
C GLU A 265 -12.22 2.57 -0.87
N MET A 266 -12.61 3.79 -0.50
CA MET A 266 -11.81 4.65 0.38
C MET A 266 -11.49 4.00 1.71
N ALA A 267 -12.43 3.30 2.31
CA ALA A 267 -12.21 2.61 3.58
C ALA A 267 -11.18 1.47 3.47
N MET A 268 -11.07 0.83 2.31
CA MET A 268 -10.04 -0.21 2.08
C MET A 268 -8.67 0.40 1.77
N VAL A 269 -8.63 1.60 1.22
CA VAL A 269 -7.37 2.30 0.91
C VAL A 269 -6.80 3.00 2.14
N GLU A 270 -7.64 3.76 2.88
CA GLU A 270 -7.23 4.64 4.00
C GLU A 270 -7.38 3.99 5.38
N GLY A 271 -8.02 2.83 5.47
CA GLY A 271 -8.36 2.23 6.76
C GLY A 271 -7.14 2.04 7.66
N GLU A 272 -7.33 2.24 8.95
CA GLU A 272 -6.35 1.97 9.99
C GLU A 272 -6.88 0.96 11.01
N LEU A 273 -6.04 0.05 11.46
CA LEU A 273 -6.38 -0.87 12.54
C LEU A 273 -6.27 -0.15 13.87
N ALA A 274 -7.31 -0.24 14.70
CA ALA A 274 -7.29 0.41 16.01
C ALA A 274 -6.20 -0.20 16.91
N ALA A 275 -5.29 0.63 17.39
CA ALA A 275 -4.27 0.22 18.35
C ALA A 275 -4.91 -0.28 19.67
N THR A 276 -4.21 -1.15 20.40
CA THR A 276 -4.72 -1.83 21.61
C THR A 276 -5.28 -0.85 22.67
N ASN A 277 -4.77 0.36 22.74
CA ASN A 277 -5.21 1.39 23.68
C ASN A 277 -5.89 2.59 23.00
N SER A 278 -6.37 2.39 21.78
CA SER A 278 -7.06 3.44 21.04
C SER A 278 -8.42 3.75 21.69
N ALA A 279 -8.75 5.03 21.73
CA ALA A 279 -10.06 5.49 22.17
C ALA A 279 -11.20 4.94 21.28
N VAL A 280 -10.93 4.60 20.04
CA VAL A 280 -11.90 4.07 19.04
C VAL A 280 -12.56 2.79 19.55
N ALA A 281 -11.81 1.88 20.16
CA ALA A 281 -12.34 0.61 20.68
C ALA A 281 -13.31 0.77 21.84
N GLY A 282 -13.21 1.90 22.58
CA GLY A 282 -14.04 2.19 23.75
C GLY A 282 -15.22 3.12 23.47
N ILE A 283 -15.33 3.69 22.28
CA ILE A 283 -16.40 4.64 21.97
C ILE A 283 -17.72 3.88 21.75
N ALA A 284 -18.74 4.26 22.52
CA ALA A 284 -20.12 3.84 22.31
C ALA A 284 -20.80 4.79 21.31
N LEU A 285 -20.88 4.40 20.06
CA LEU A 285 -21.58 5.17 19.02
C LEU A 285 -23.08 4.88 19.09
N ASN A 286 -23.89 5.91 19.29
CA ASN A 286 -25.36 5.90 19.31
C ASN A 286 -26.03 5.04 20.41
N ASN A 287 -25.34 4.10 21.03
CA ASN A 287 -25.86 3.28 22.11
C ASN A 287 -24.71 2.70 22.94
N ALA A 288 -24.77 2.86 24.24
CA ALA A 288 -23.76 2.35 25.19
C ALA A 288 -23.49 0.84 25.10
N ASN A 289 -24.39 0.09 24.45
CA ASN A 289 -24.25 -1.35 24.27
C ASN A 289 -23.45 -1.76 23.01
N TYR A 290 -23.11 -0.82 22.15
CA TYR A 290 -22.40 -1.10 20.89
C TYR A 290 -21.01 -0.44 20.89
N THR A 291 -20.08 -1.10 21.54
CA THR A 291 -18.66 -0.74 21.58
C THR A 291 -17.83 -1.77 20.82
N GLY A 292 -16.62 -1.44 20.45
CA GLY A 292 -15.66 -2.38 19.90
C GLY A 292 -15.37 -2.21 18.41
N ASN A 293 -15.34 -0.96 17.95
CA ASN A 293 -14.81 -0.63 16.62
C ASN A 293 -13.32 -1.02 16.56
N LYS A 294 -12.96 -1.89 15.62
CA LYS A 294 -11.58 -2.40 15.48
C LYS A 294 -10.79 -1.69 14.39
N GLY A 295 -11.49 -1.07 13.44
CA GLY A 295 -10.87 -0.62 12.20
C GLY A 295 -10.47 -1.78 11.29
N THR A 296 -9.85 -1.46 10.18
CA THR A 296 -9.28 -2.42 9.22
C THR A 296 -7.99 -1.82 8.66
N GLN A 297 -6.96 -2.62 8.49
CA GLN A 297 -5.72 -2.16 7.85
C GLN A 297 -5.98 -1.96 6.36
N GLY A 298 -5.88 -0.73 5.89
CA GLY A 298 -5.98 -0.38 4.48
C GLY A 298 -4.65 -0.49 3.76
N LEU A 299 -4.66 -0.12 2.47
CA LEU A 299 -3.50 -0.22 1.60
C LEU A 299 -2.35 0.68 2.09
N PHE A 300 -2.62 1.94 2.36
CA PHE A 300 -1.59 2.89 2.78
C PHE A 300 -0.97 2.49 4.12
N ALA A 301 -1.80 2.15 5.11
CA ALA A 301 -1.32 1.67 6.40
C ALA A 301 -0.49 0.38 6.29
N ALA A 302 -0.86 -0.54 5.39
CA ALA A 302 -0.10 -1.77 5.17
C ALA A 302 1.27 -1.51 4.52
N ILE A 303 1.36 -0.54 3.60
CA ILE A 303 2.62 -0.17 2.97
C ILE A 303 3.50 0.60 3.95
N GLN A 304 2.95 1.52 4.73
CA GLN A 304 3.68 2.27 5.75
C GLN A 304 4.25 1.36 6.86
N ASP A 305 3.53 0.31 7.20
CA ASP A 305 3.97 -0.66 8.22
C ASP A 305 5.05 -1.64 7.70
N ARG A 306 4.93 -2.11 6.46
CA ARG A 306 5.71 -3.25 5.94
C ARG A 306 6.26 -3.07 4.53
N GLY A 307 5.89 -2.01 3.82
CA GLY A 307 6.33 -1.72 2.46
C GLY A 307 7.43 -0.68 2.42
N HIS A 308 7.61 -0.10 1.26
CA HIS A 308 8.58 0.96 1.04
C HIS A 308 7.90 2.32 0.89
N GLU A 309 8.49 3.34 1.49
CA GLU A 309 8.14 4.74 1.25
C GLU A 309 9.27 5.43 0.49
N PHE A 310 8.93 6.09 -0.59
CA PHE A 310 9.86 6.93 -1.33
C PHE A 310 9.40 8.38 -1.28
N GLN A 311 10.24 9.24 -0.68
CA GLN A 311 9.93 10.65 -0.46
C GLN A 311 10.53 11.52 -1.55
N ASN A 312 9.80 12.56 -1.96
CA ASN A 312 10.27 13.61 -2.87
C ASN A 312 10.80 13.09 -4.22
N PHE A 313 10.03 12.29 -4.93
CA PHE A 313 10.40 11.84 -6.28
C PHE A 313 10.65 13.03 -7.21
N ALA A 314 11.76 12.98 -7.97
CA ALA A 314 12.26 14.05 -8.85
C ALA A 314 12.67 15.36 -8.16
N GLY A 315 12.63 15.49 -6.86
CA GLY A 315 13.13 16.57 -6.02
C GLY A 315 13.28 17.94 -6.68
N THR A 316 14.22 18.76 -6.22
CA THR A 316 14.56 20.07 -6.82
C THR A 316 15.59 19.98 -7.96
N GLY A 317 16.06 18.79 -8.33
CA GLY A 317 17.22 18.58 -9.23
C GLY A 317 16.90 18.50 -10.73
N GLY A 318 15.62 18.40 -11.12
CA GLY A 318 15.23 18.27 -12.55
C GLY A 318 15.36 16.84 -13.09
N GLY A 319 15.25 16.66 -14.43
CA GLY A 319 15.06 15.36 -15.07
C GLY A 319 16.13 14.27 -14.86
N ASN A 320 17.36 14.61 -14.49
CA ASN A 320 18.39 13.62 -14.14
C ASN A 320 18.17 13.07 -12.73
N ALA A 321 17.73 13.90 -11.79
CA ALA A 321 17.42 13.45 -10.43
C ALA A 321 16.29 12.41 -10.44
N ALA A 322 15.23 12.61 -11.20
CA ALA A 322 14.15 11.65 -11.33
C ALA A 322 14.60 10.28 -11.86
N LEU A 323 15.60 10.24 -12.73
CA LEU A 323 16.16 9.00 -13.26
C LEU A 323 16.99 8.25 -12.19
N GLU A 324 17.79 8.98 -11.43
CA GLU A 324 18.60 8.43 -10.33
C GLU A 324 17.69 7.90 -9.20
N ASP A 325 16.62 8.63 -8.88
CA ASP A 325 15.60 8.22 -7.92
C ASP A 325 14.91 6.92 -8.38
N PHE A 326 14.57 6.86 -9.68
CA PHE A 326 13.94 5.68 -10.25
C PHE A 326 14.87 4.46 -10.25
N ASP A 327 16.16 4.65 -10.51
CA ASP A 327 17.16 3.59 -10.40
C ASP A 327 17.33 3.10 -8.95
N THR A 328 17.19 3.98 -7.98
CA THR A 328 17.17 3.61 -6.57
C THR A 328 15.94 2.76 -6.23
N ILE A 329 14.78 3.10 -6.78
CA ILE A 329 13.55 2.30 -6.63
C ILE A 329 13.77 0.90 -7.20
N LEU A 330 14.36 0.78 -8.39
CA LEU A 330 14.66 -0.53 -8.99
C LEU A 330 15.58 -1.36 -8.11
N ALA A 331 16.63 -0.74 -7.56
CA ALA A 331 17.55 -1.43 -6.65
C ALA A 331 16.84 -1.93 -5.38
N GLN A 332 15.88 -1.18 -4.84
CA GLN A 332 15.06 -1.62 -3.70
C GLN A 332 14.13 -2.77 -4.08
N LEU A 333 13.49 -2.73 -5.26
CA LEU A 333 12.67 -3.84 -5.74
C LEU A 333 13.49 -5.12 -5.97
N ASP A 334 14.70 -5.01 -6.53
CA ASP A 334 15.63 -6.14 -6.67
C ASP A 334 16.02 -6.73 -5.32
N PHE A 335 16.22 -5.89 -4.33
CA PHE A 335 16.56 -6.31 -2.97
C PHE A 335 15.42 -7.12 -2.32
N GLU A 336 14.15 -6.78 -2.62
CA GLU A 336 12.98 -7.40 -1.99
C GLU A 336 12.41 -8.62 -2.72
N GLY A 337 12.88 -8.95 -3.90
CA GLY A 337 12.49 -10.18 -4.57
C GLY A 337 11.93 -10.04 -5.97
N ALA A 338 12.13 -8.89 -6.61
CA ALA A 338 12.02 -8.65 -8.05
C ALA A 338 10.74 -9.19 -8.73
N ILE A 339 9.60 -8.58 -8.46
CA ILE A 339 8.41 -8.79 -9.29
C ILE A 339 8.49 -7.87 -10.49
N GLU A 340 8.63 -8.45 -11.69
CA GLU A 340 8.96 -7.71 -12.90
C GLU A 340 7.82 -6.82 -13.43
N GLU A 341 6.55 -7.20 -13.22
CA GLU A 341 5.38 -6.45 -13.65
C GLU A 341 4.79 -5.63 -12.52
N ASN A 342 4.64 -4.33 -12.72
CA ASN A 342 4.14 -3.41 -11.71
C ASN A 342 3.14 -2.41 -12.28
N MET A 343 2.09 -2.12 -11.53
CA MET A 343 1.13 -1.06 -11.84
C MET A 343 1.43 0.17 -10.96
N LEU A 344 1.55 1.32 -11.59
CA LEU A 344 1.82 2.60 -10.93
C LEU A 344 0.58 3.49 -11.01
N PHE A 345 -0.05 3.71 -9.88
CA PHE A 345 -1.16 4.63 -9.71
C PHE A 345 -0.64 5.94 -9.13
N CYS A 346 -0.79 7.01 -9.87
CA CYS A 346 -0.18 8.27 -9.51
C CYS A 346 -1.14 9.46 -9.60
N ASN A 347 -0.80 10.51 -8.87
CA ASN A 347 -1.41 11.81 -9.06
C ASN A 347 -0.88 12.47 -10.33
N ARG A 348 -1.46 13.59 -10.73
CA ARG A 348 -1.06 14.32 -11.93
C ARG A 348 0.38 14.84 -11.86
N SER A 349 0.86 15.23 -10.68
CA SER A 349 2.20 15.75 -10.48
C SER A 349 3.27 14.70 -10.74
N LEU A 350 3.14 13.54 -10.08
CA LEU A 350 4.03 12.39 -10.26
C LEU A 350 3.97 11.86 -11.69
N ALA A 351 2.78 11.78 -12.29
CA ALA A 351 2.60 11.36 -13.67
C ALA A 351 3.41 12.23 -14.64
N LEU A 352 3.32 13.55 -14.49
CA LEU A 352 4.06 14.51 -15.31
C LEU A 352 5.58 14.46 -15.02
N ALA A 353 5.99 14.24 -13.79
CA ALA A 353 7.39 14.06 -13.42
C ALA A 353 8.01 12.84 -14.12
N ILE A 354 7.28 11.72 -14.17
CA ILE A 354 7.69 10.51 -14.88
C ILE A 354 7.75 10.76 -16.40
N ASP A 355 6.74 11.42 -16.97
CA ASP A 355 6.73 11.76 -18.39
C ASP A 355 7.92 12.64 -18.77
N ASN A 356 8.25 13.63 -17.94
CA ASN A 356 9.42 14.47 -18.10
C ASN A 356 10.72 13.68 -17.98
N MET A 357 10.80 12.74 -17.04
CA MET A 357 11.96 11.83 -16.91
C MET A 357 12.17 11.04 -18.20
N LEU A 358 11.11 10.41 -18.72
CA LEU A 358 11.18 9.62 -19.96
C LEU A 358 11.53 10.49 -21.19
N ALA A 359 10.97 11.69 -21.27
CA ALA A 359 11.28 12.64 -22.31
C ALA A 359 12.75 13.09 -22.26
N ASN A 360 13.30 13.33 -21.07
CA ASN A 360 14.71 13.69 -20.90
C ASN A 360 15.67 12.57 -21.27
N VAL A 361 15.35 11.32 -20.97
CA VAL A 361 16.12 10.14 -21.40
C VAL A 361 16.14 10.04 -22.93
N ASN A 362 15.03 10.33 -23.57
CA ASN A 362 14.90 10.29 -25.03
C ASN A 362 15.49 11.53 -25.73
N GLY A 363 15.52 12.67 -25.05
CA GLY A 363 15.92 13.96 -25.59
C GLY A 363 17.29 14.46 -25.14
N SER A 364 18.15 13.61 -24.53
CA SER A 364 19.47 13.92 -23.97
C SER A 364 20.02 15.34 -24.35
N ALA A 365 19.63 16.33 -23.59
CA ALA A 365 20.06 17.72 -23.79
C ALA A 365 21.57 17.95 -23.56
N GLN A 366 22.31 16.87 -23.28
CA GLN A 366 23.74 16.90 -23.01
C GLN A 366 24.60 16.16 -24.04
N ALA A 367 24.01 15.48 -25.01
CA ALA A 367 24.70 14.96 -26.17
C ALA A 367 24.53 15.98 -27.30
N GLY A 368 25.65 16.55 -27.76
CA GLY A 368 25.66 17.46 -28.92
C GLY A 368 24.94 16.84 -30.14
N PRO A 369 24.73 17.62 -31.23
CA PRO A 369 23.76 17.31 -32.30
C PRO A 369 24.01 16.04 -33.13
N SER A 370 24.81 15.10 -32.65
CA SER A 370 25.21 13.89 -33.43
C SER A 370 24.92 12.52 -32.77
N ASN A 371 24.29 12.43 -31.62
CA ASN A 371 23.96 11.15 -31.01
C ASN A 371 22.49 11.08 -30.60
N GLY A 372 21.59 11.11 -31.57
CA GLY A 372 20.25 10.59 -31.43
C GLY A 372 20.27 9.07 -31.28
N ALA A 373 20.75 8.53 -30.17
CA ALA A 373 20.48 7.17 -29.81
C ALA A 373 19.01 7.13 -29.34
N SER A 374 18.12 6.96 -30.29
CA SER A 374 16.76 6.52 -30.04
C SER A 374 16.86 5.16 -29.37
N TYR A 375 16.89 5.12 -28.05
CA TYR A 375 16.55 3.90 -27.34
C TYR A 375 15.11 3.62 -27.70
N GLY A 376 14.85 2.50 -28.36
CA GLY A 376 13.51 2.02 -28.67
C GLY A 376 12.76 1.70 -27.37
N LEU A 377 12.40 2.74 -26.63
CA LEU A 377 11.52 2.67 -25.45
C LEU A 377 10.10 2.29 -25.84
N PHE A 378 9.79 2.37 -27.14
CA PHE A 378 8.46 2.08 -27.67
C PHE A 378 8.59 1.25 -28.93
N GLU A 379 8.00 0.07 -28.94
CA GLU A 379 7.63 -0.59 -30.16
C GLU A 379 6.58 0.29 -30.86
N ASN A 380 7.11 1.23 -31.63
CA ASN A 380 6.52 1.77 -32.82
C ASN A 380 5.09 2.30 -32.80
N ASP A 381 4.94 3.61 -32.82
CA ASP A 381 4.13 4.26 -33.86
C ASP A 381 4.41 5.76 -33.89
N ALA A 382 4.55 6.33 -35.09
CA ALA A 382 4.74 7.79 -35.29
C ALA A 382 3.59 8.62 -34.70
N SER A 383 2.45 8.01 -34.40
CA SER A 383 1.34 8.62 -33.66
C SER A 383 1.60 8.76 -32.16
N MET A 384 2.42 7.90 -31.57
CA MET A 384 2.82 8.01 -30.14
C MET A 384 3.82 9.15 -29.88
N ALA A 385 4.64 9.50 -30.88
CA ALA A 385 5.56 10.64 -30.75
C ALA A 385 4.85 11.99 -30.61
N LEU A 386 3.56 12.07 -30.91
CA LEU A 386 2.70 13.25 -30.75
C LEU A 386 1.94 13.28 -29.42
N ASN A 387 1.86 12.15 -28.70
CA ASN A 387 1.25 12.08 -27.38
C ASN A 387 2.33 12.22 -26.31
N PHE A 388 2.29 13.31 -25.56
CA PHE A 388 3.19 13.56 -24.43
C PHE A 388 2.82 12.78 -23.14
N GLY A 389 1.97 11.76 -23.23
CA GLY A 389 1.60 10.89 -22.14
C GLY A 389 1.96 9.45 -22.45
N PHE A 390 2.61 8.76 -21.51
CA PHE A 390 3.02 7.37 -21.64
C PHE A 390 2.21 6.52 -20.67
N ASP A 391 1.56 5.47 -21.16
CA ASP A 391 0.76 4.55 -20.34
C ASP A 391 1.60 3.40 -19.75
N GLY A 392 2.74 3.10 -20.33
CA GLY A 392 3.66 2.08 -19.86
C GLY A 392 5.09 2.28 -20.37
N PHE A 393 6.05 1.80 -19.60
CA PHE A 393 7.45 1.82 -19.97
C PHE A 393 8.20 0.66 -19.32
N ARG A 394 9.32 0.30 -19.90
CA ARG A 394 10.22 -0.74 -19.41
C ARG A 394 11.57 -0.15 -19.06
N ARG A 395 12.09 -0.53 -17.87
CA ARG A 395 13.45 -0.21 -17.49
C ARG A 395 14.12 -1.42 -16.83
N GLY A 396 15.27 -1.82 -17.37
CA GLY A 396 15.90 -3.08 -16.97
C GLY A 396 15.01 -4.28 -17.34
N SER A 397 14.71 -5.14 -16.39
CA SER A 397 13.77 -6.26 -16.51
C SER A 397 12.34 -5.91 -16.12
N TYR A 398 12.10 -4.70 -15.59
CA TYR A 398 10.82 -4.29 -15.03
C TYR A 398 9.92 -3.60 -16.03
N ASP A 399 8.65 -3.99 -16.02
CA ASP A 399 7.57 -3.37 -16.77
C ASP A 399 6.67 -2.56 -15.83
N PHE A 400 6.46 -1.28 -16.15
CA PHE A 400 5.63 -0.38 -15.38
C PHE A 400 4.45 0.11 -16.21
N TYR A 401 3.25 -0.06 -15.66
CA TYR A 401 2.01 0.44 -16.25
C TYR A 401 1.50 1.62 -15.43
N LYS A 402 1.54 2.82 -16.02
CA LYS A 402 1.18 4.06 -15.36
C LYS A 402 -0.31 4.37 -15.58
N THR A 403 -1.01 4.70 -14.52
CA THR A 403 -2.42 5.11 -14.56
C THR A 403 -2.64 6.30 -13.64
N ASP A 404 -3.35 7.31 -14.13
CA ASP A 404 -3.81 8.42 -13.30
C ASP A 404 -4.88 7.93 -12.33
N TRP A 405 -4.69 8.17 -11.06
CA TRP A 405 -5.66 7.81 -10.04
C TRP A 405 -6.46 9.03 -9.58
N LYS A 406 -7.73 9.08 -9.94
CA LYS A 406 -8.64 10.18 -9.62
C LYS A 406 -8.69 10.48 -8.12
N TYR A 407 -8.63 9.46 -7.28
CA TYR A 407 -8.63 9.57 -5.84
C TYR A 407 -7.53 10.50 -5.29
N LEU A 408 -6.35 10.49 -5.89
CA LEU A 408 -5.23 11.36 -5.51
C LEU A 408 -5.30 12.75 -6.14
N ASN A 409 -6.17 12.98 -7.12
CA ASN A 409 -6.29 14.25 -7.82
C ASN A 409 -7.50 15.09 -7.40
N ASP A 410 -8.57 14.46 -6.89
CA ASP A 410 -9.81 15.14 -6.56
C ASP A 410 -9.70 15.89 -5.23
N ALA A 411 -10.11 17.15 -5.22
CA ALA A 411 -10.09 18.00 -4.04
C ALA A 411 -11.09 17.59 -2.94
N SER A 412 -12.03 16.68 -3.24
CA SER A 412 -12.97 16.11 -2.27
C SER A 412 -12.46 14.81 -1.62
N THR A 413 -11.31 14.32 -2.04
CA THR A 413 -10.66 13.09 -1.57
C THR A 413 -9.21 13.36 -1.12
N ARG A 414 -8.31 12.40 -1.25
CA ARG A 414 -6.90 12.52 -0.84
C ARG A 414 -6.15 13.64 -1.57
N GLY A 415 -6.60 14.05 -2.75
CA GLY A 415 -6.04 15.19 -3.48
C GLY A 415 -6.10 16.52 -2.70
N LEU A 416 -6.90 16.62 -1.64
CA LEU A 416 -6.89 17.75 -0.71
C LEU A 416 -5.60 17.78 0.15
N ALA A 417 -5.16 16.63 0.64
CA ALA A 417 -3.99 16.51 1.51
C ALA A 417 -2.67 16.58 0.74
N LYS A 418 -2.60 15.99 -0.45
CA LYS A 418 -1.44 15.98 -1.38
C LYS A 418 -0.15 15.39 -0.79
N ASP A 419 -0.22 14.67 0.30
CA ASP A 419 0.92 14.05 0.97
C ASP A 419 1.33 12.71 0.32
N ILE A 420 0.39 12.06 -0.37
CA ILE A 420 0.63 10.85 -1.16
C ILE A 420 0.54 11.20 -2.64
N GLU A 421 1.60 10.91 -3.37
CA GLU A 421 1.70 11.17 -4.80
C GLU A 421 1.38 9.96 -5.66
N GLY A 422 1.60 8.76 -5.15
CA GLY A 422 1.32 7.55 -5.89
C GLY A 422 1.57 6.27 -5.11
N VAL A 423 1.15 5.16 -5.71
CA VAL A 423 1.33 3.80 -5.19
C VAL A 423 1.80 2.89 -6.31
N LEU A 424 2.83 2.11 -6.04
CA LEU A 424 3.29 1.02 -6.88
C LEU A 424 2.71 -0.30 -6.36
N VAL A 425 1.98 -1.00 -7.21
CA VAL A 425 1.33 -2.28 -6.91
C VAL A 425 1.94 -3.37 -7.78
N PRO A 426 2.58 -4.40 -7.20
CA PRO A 426 3.15 -5.50 -7.95
C PRO A 426 2.06 -6.44 -8.49
N ALA A 427 2.26 -7.01 -9.67
CA ALA A 427 1.37 -8.00 -10.28
C ALA A 427 1.58 -9.43 -9.73
N GLY A 428 2.11 -9.54 -8.51
CA GLY A 428 2.35 -10.82 -7.84
C GLY A 428 1.06 -11.54 -7.47
N THR A 429 1.10 -12.88 -7.48
CA THR A 429 -0.03 -13.73 -7.14
C THR A 429 0.36 -14.79 -6.13
N SER A 430 -0.56 -15.09 -5.20
CA SER A 430 -0.45 -16.19 -4.25
C SER A 430 -1.58 -17.21 -4.44
N THR A 431 -1.36 -18.41 -3.95
CA THR A 431 -2.39 -19.46 -3.92
C THR A 431 -3.13 -19.37 -2.59
N VAL A 432 -4.43 -19.12 -2.66
CA VAL A 432 -5.31 -18.97 -1.49
C VAL A 432 -6.39 -20.04 -1.54
N TYR A 433 -6.65 -20.70 -0.41
CA TYR A 433 -7.75 -21.65 -0.31
C TYR A 433 -9.09 -20.91 -0.22
N ASP A 434 -9.98 -21.19 -1.14
CA ASP A 434 -11.35 -20.68 -1.13
C ASP A 434 -12.26 -21.64 -0.37
N GLN A 435 -12.81 -21.17 0.76
CA GLN A 435 -13.66 -21.98 1.62
C GLN A 435 -14.99 -22.36 0.95
N MET A 436 -15.51 -21.52 0.06
CA MET A 436 -16.78 -21.80 -0.63
C MET A 436 -16.61 -22.79 -1.79
N LEU A 437 -15.51 -22.69 -2.52
CA LEU A 437 -15.23 -23.57 -3.65
C LEU A 437 -14.48 -24.86 -3.24
N GLY A 438 -13.92 -24.90 -2.03
CA GLY A 438 -13.14 -26.04 -1.54
C GLY A 438 -11.86 -26.30 -2.32
N THR A 439 -11.35 -25.33 -3.05
CA THR A 439 -10.18 -25.45 -3.92
C THR A 439 -9.21 -24.29 -3.73
N ASN A 440 -7.95 -24.53 -4.08
CA ASN A 440 -6.94 -23.48 -4.12
C ASN A 440 -7.09 -22.64 -5.39
N ILE A 441 -7.17 -21.33 -5.23
CA ILE A 441 -7.28 -20.37 -6.32
C ILE A 441 -6.10 -19.41 -6.26
N ARG A 442 -5.53 -19.08 -7.43
CA ARG A 442 -4.52 -18.02 -7.54
C ARG A 442 -5.21 -16.67 -7.43
N ARG A 443 -4.70 -15.82 -6.54
CA ARG A 443 -5.19 -14.46 -6.30
C ARG A 443 -4.04 -13.47 -6.31
N PRO A 444 -4.29 -12.20 -6.72
CA PRO A 444 -3.30 -11.15 -6.58
C PRO A 444 -2.91 -10.96 -5.11
N PHE A 445 -1.73 -10.44 -4.86
CA PHE A 445 -1.27 -10.12 -3.51
C PHE A 445 -2.19 -9.11 -2.82
N LEU A 446 -2.78 -8.19 -3.57
CA LEU A 446 -3.82 -7.28 -3.10
C LEU A 446 -5.18 -7.84 -3.44
N HIS A 447 -5.98 -8.17 -2.44
CA HIS A 447 -7.36 -8.63 -2.65
C HIS A 447 -8.27 -8.27 -1.48
N VAL A 448 -9.56 -8.18 -1.77
CA VAL A 448 -10.60 -7.86 -0.78
C VAL A 448 -11.28 -9.12 -0.29
N ARG A 449 -11.47 -9.22 1.01
CA ARG A 449 -12.29 -10.24 1.65
C ARG A 449 -13.60 -9.63 2.11
N TYR A 450 -14.72 -10.21 1.73
CA TYR A 450 -16.05 -9.79 2.17
C TYR A 450 -16.77 -10.90 2.89
N ARG A 451 -17.63 -10.53 3.83
CA ARG A 451 -18.40 -11.52 4.58
C ARG A 451 -19.51 -12.08 3.73
N ALA A 452 -19.50 -13.39 3.52
CA ALA A 452 -20.58 -14.12 2.89
C ALA A 452 -20.66 -15.54 3.45
N SER A 453 -21.89 -16.03 3.55
CA SER A 453 -22.21 -17.41 3.88
C SER A 453 -23.37 -17.88 3.01
N GLU A 454 -23.75 -19.15 3.09
CA GLU A 454 -24.93 -19.68 2.40
C GLU A 454 -26.24 -18.97 2.81
N ALA A 455 -26.27 -18.37 4.00
CA ALA A 455 -27.46 -17.71 4.55
C ALA A 455 -27.54 -16.22 4.21
N ASP A 456 -26.43 -15.52 4.09
CA ASP A 456 -26.40 -14.07 3.86
C ASP A 456 -25.11 -13.65 3.13
N ASP A 457 -25.25 -12.82 2.11
CA ASP A 457 -24.14 -12.17 1.41
C ASP A 457 -24.10 -10.69 1.78
N ARG A 458 -22.98 -10.26 2.39
CA ARG A 458 -22.76 -8.89 2.84
C ARG A 458 -21.73 -8.15 2.00
N ARG A 459 -21.50 -8.59 0.77
CA ARG A 459 -20.61 -7.90 -0.18
C ARG A 459 -21.12 -6.51 -0.52
N LEU A 460 -22.38 -6.43 -0.94
CA LEU A 460 -23.11 -5.20 -1.19
C LEU A 460 -24.59 -5.51 -1.01
N LYS A 461 -25.09 -5.32 0.20
CA LYS A 461 -26.47 -5.63 0.56
C LYS A 461 -27.28 -4.35 0.58
N SER A 462 -28.42 -4.34 -0.13
CA SER A 462 -29.39 -3.26 -0.07
C SER A 462 -30.78 -3.81 0.26
N TRP A 463 -31.56 -3.04 0.99
CA TRP A 463 -32.96 -3.37 1.29
C TRP A 463 -33.74 -2.10 1.57
N VAL A 464 -35.04 -2.16 1.38
CA VAL A 464 -35.95 -1.05 1.57
C VAL A 464 -36.80 -1.30 2.81
N THR A 465 -36.97 -0.27 3.66
CA THR A 465 -37.89 -0.25 4.80
C THR A 465 -38.80 0.97 4.72
N GLY A 466 -39.90 0.96 5.48
CA GLY A 466 -40.83 2.08 5.54
C GLY A 466 -42.27 1.68 5.22
N SER A 467 -43.11 2.65 4.91
CA SER A 467 -44.51 2.45 4.50
C SER A 467 -44.79 2.92 3.08
N VAL A 468 -43.80 3.43 2.37
CA VAL A 468 -43.86 3.96 1.01
C VAL A 468 -42.94 3.17 0.09
N GLY A 469 -43.16 3.19 -1.21
CA GLY A 469 -42.29 2.51 -2.18
C GLY A 469 -42.47 0.99 -2.23
N GLY A 470 -43.58 0.44 -1.69
CA GLY A 470 -43.87 -1.01 -1.70
C GLY A 470 -43.32 -1.77 -0.48
N ALA A 471 -42.63 -1.11 0.42
CA ALA A 471 -42.14 -1.70 1.66
C ALA A 471 -43.02 -1.31 2.85
N TYR A 472 -43.94 -2.19 3.25
CA TYR A 472 -44.83 -1.95 4.40
C TYR A 472 -44.27 -2.58 5.66
N THR A 473 -43.09 -2.15 6.08
CA THR A 473 -42.36 -2.73 7.21
C THR A 473 -42.37 -1.89 8.48
N SER A 474 -42.83 -0.63 8.38
CA SER A 474 -42.82 0.35 9.47
C SER A 474 -44.04 1.23 9.42
N SER A 475 -44.42 1.85 10.53
CA SER A 475 -45.48 2.89 10.61
C SER A 475 -44.99 4.29 10.20
N LEU A 476 -43.70 4.44 9.89
CA LEU A 476 -43.11 5.69 9.42
C LEU A 476 -43.54 5.96 8.00
N ASP A 477 -44.15 7.15 7.74
CA ASP A 477 -44.53 7.60 6.39
C ASP A 477 -43.29 8.07 5.64
N ALA A 478 -42.42 7.13 5.31
CA ALA A 478 -41.18 7.34 4.57
C ALA A 478 -40.75 6.04 3.87
N MET A 479 -39.88 6.21 2.88
CA MET A 479 -39.11 5.12 2.28
C MET A 479 -37.66 5.27 2.69
N GLU A 480 -37.09 4.23 3.27
CA GLU A 480 -35.67 4.17 3.61
C GLU A 480 -35.00 3.08 2.78
N VAL A 481 -33.99 3.44 2.03
CA VAL A 481 -33.10 2.51 1.31
C VAL A 481 -31.81 2.39 2.10
N HIS A 482 -31.49 1.19 2.53
CA HIS A 482 -30.29 0.91 3.32
C HIS A 482 -29.26 0.20 2.48
N PHE A 483 -28.01 0.61 2.64
CA PHE A 483 -26.84 -0.03 2.06
C PHE A 483 -25.94 -0.56 3.15
N LEU A 484 -25.37 -1.73 2.95
CA LEU A 484 -24.46 -2.38 3.88
C LEU A 484 -23.38 -3.17 3.15
N SER A 485 -22.14 -3.04 3.59
CA SER A 485 -21.05 -3.91 3.20
C SER A 485 -20.20 -4.27 4.41
N GLU A 486 -19.67 -5.48 4.43
CA GLU A 486 -18.72 -5.94 5.46
C GLU A 486 -17.52 -6.57 4.76
N ARG A 487 -16.36 -5.89 4.85
CA ARG A 487 -15.15 -6.26 4.12
C ARG A 487 -13.87 -5.86 4.83
N CYS A 488 -12.76 -6.45 4.42
CA CYS A 488 -11.41 -6.05 4.77
C CYS A 488 -10.47 -6.22 3.58
N LEU A 489 -9.35 -5.53 3.62
CA LEU A 489 -8.27 -5.67 2.63
C LEU A 489 -7.25 -6.69 3.13
N VAL A 490 -6.70 -7.46 2.21
CA VAL A 490 -5.54 -8.33 2.45
C VAL A 490 -4.43 -7.88 1.52
N THR A 491 -3.30 -7.47 2.10
CA THR A 491 -2.11 -7.06 1.37
C THR A 491 -1.00 -8.04 1.73
N GLN A 492 -0.71 -8.96 0.81
CA GLN A 492 0.36 -9.94 0.94
C GLN A 492 1.62 -9.41 0.31
N ALA A 493 2.80 -9.81 0.83
CA ALA A 493 4.09 -9.36 0.34
C ALA A 493 4.20 -7.84 0.22
N ALA A 494 3.79 -7.12 1.27
CA ALA A 494 3.73 -5.66 1.29
C ALA A 494 5.10 -5.01 1.01
N ASN A 495 6.20 -5.72 1.29
CA ASN A 495 7.57 -5.32 0.95
C ASN A 495 7.83 -5.09 -0.54
N ASN A 496 6.97 -5.58 -1.43
CA ASN A 496 7.06 -5.31 -2.88
C ASN A 496 6.19 -4.12 -3.32
N PHE A 497 5.44 -3.53 -2.40
CA PHE A 497 4.66 -2.32 -2.66
C PHE A 497 5.46 -1.08 -2.27
N MET A 498 5.22 0.01 -2.97
CA MET A 498 5.88 1.28 -2.68
C MET A 498 4.87 2.42 -2.65
N LEU A 499 5.03 3.32 -1.69
CA LEU A 499 4.26 4.54 -1.55
C LEU A 499 5.15 5.73 -1.92
N PHE A 500 4.68 6.59 -2.81
CA PHE A 500 5.34 7.86 -3.13
C PHE A 500 4.73 8.95 -2.29
N THR A 501 5.56 9.63 -1.50
CA THR A 501 5.16 10.71 -0.60
C THR A 501 5.91 12.00 -0.91
N THR A 502 5.29 13.13 -0.57
CA THR A 502 5.91 14.46 -0.74
C THR A 502 7.01 14.72 0.28
#